data_7e4080e02c9eb0640ae6d77edc16c6b8
#
_entry.id   7e4080e02c9eb0640ae6d77edc16c6b8
#
_cell.length_a   1.000
_cell.length_b   1.000
_cell.length_c   1.000
_cell.angle_alpha   90.00
_cell.angle_beta   90.00
_cell.angle_gamma   90.00
#
_symmetry.space_group_name_H-M   'P 1'
#
loop_
_entity.id
_entity.type
_entity.pdbx_description
1 polymer ?
#
loop_
_entity_poly.entity_id
_entity_poly.type
_entity_poly.pdbx_seq_one_letter_code
_entity_poly.pdbx_strand_id
1 'polypeptide(L)'
;IEKQLSQSLGADVLTPVYSYLSLTEESEYITTDEEYIATLDAETRKDPAKLEAALVAFRDRMKHYRQERVYPTLPDWPVVCFYNMSKRRGEQRNWYALPFDERRKLMKGHANVGRQYAGKVKQLITGSTGLDDAEWGVTLFARDTFQIKSIVYEMRFDPVSAEYADFGEFFIGIQLPLDELFRRLQL
;
A
#
# COMPACT_ATOMS: atom_id res chain seq x y z
N ILE A 1 -6.83 -4.32 22.40
CA ILE A 1 -7.29 -3.09 21.72
C ILE A 1 -8.80 -3.16 21.49
N GLU A 2 -9.31 -4.13 20.77
CA GLU A 2 -10.75 -4.29 20.44
C GLU A 2 -11.65 -4.25 21.67
N LYS A 3 -11.34 -5.06 22.69
CA LYS A 3 -12.07 -5.08 23.97
C LYS A 3 -12.02 -3.73 24.68
N GLN A 4 -10.91 -3.03 24.64
CA GLN A 4 -10.77 -1.70 25.25
C GLN A 4 -11.58 -0.65 24.49
N LEU A 5 -11.57 -0.68 23.16
CA LEU A 5 -12.37 0.22 22.33
C LEU A 5 -13.87 0.00 22.57
N SER A 6 -14.34 -1.25 22.56
CA SER A 6 -15.74 -1.58 22.84
C SER A 6 -16.17 -1.12 24.24
N GLN A 7 -15.31 -1.27 25.24
CA GLN A 7 -15.59 -0.79 26.60
C GLN A 7 -15.61 0.73 26.71
N SER A 8 -14.73 1.42 25.97
CA SER A 8 -14.63 2.89 26.00
C SER A 8 -15.70 3.60 25.19
N LEU A 9 -16.17 2.97 24.10
CA LEU A 9 -17.20 3.53 23.20
C LEU A 9 -18.62 3.13 23.57
N GLY A 10 -18.80 2.27 24.59
CA GLY A 10 -20.10 1.73 24.99
C GLY A 10 -20.46 0.46 24.21
N ALA A 11 -20.13 -0.69 24.80
CA ALA A 11 -20.44 -2.01 24.20
C ALA A 11 -21.95 -2.22 23.93
N ASP A 12 -22.80 -1.48 24.63
CA ASP A 12 -24.26 -1.51 24.46
C ASP A 12 -24.74 -0.69 23.25
N VAL A 13 -23.87 0.16 22.68
CA VAL A 13 -24.22 1.09 21.59
C VAL A 13 -23.57 0.71 20.27
N LEU A 14 -22.37 0.14 20.30
CA LEU A 14 -21.58 -0.19 19.10
C LEU A 14 -21.25 -1.69 19.05
N THR A 15 -21.61 -2.34 17.96
CA THR A 15 -21.22 -3.73 17.68
C THR A 15 -20.08 -3.75 16.65
N PRO A 16 -18.91 -4.34 16.97
CA PRO A 16 -17.85 -4.54 15.99
C PRO A 16 -18.33 -5.46 14.86
N VAL A 17 -18.24 -5.01 13.62
CA VAL A 17 -18.69 -5.80 12.44
C VAL A 17 -17.52 -6.31 11.60
N TYR A 18 -16.33 -5.73 11.76
CA TYR A 18 -15.15 -6.13 11.04
C TYR A 18 -13.87 -5.78 11.83
N SER A 19 -12.89 -6.66 11.78
CA SER A 19 -11.57 -6.48 12.36
C SER A 19 -10.52 -7.02 11.38
N TYR A 20 -9.37 -6.38 11.30
CA TYR A 20 -8.28 -6.81 10.44
C TYR A 20 -6.93 -6.49 11.08
N LEU A 21 -6.08 -7.52 11.22
CA LEU A 21 -4.75 -7.39 11.81
C LEU A 21 -3.67 -7.45 10.73
N SER A 22 -2.90 -6.39 10.61
CA SER A 22 -1.79 -6.30 9.66
C SER A 22 -0.66 -5.42 10.17
N LEU A 23 0.53 -5.56 9.58
CA LEU A 23 1.73 -4.84 9.95
C LEU A 23 2.28 -4.05 8.76
N THR A 24 2.85 -2.88 9.03
CA THR A 24 3.69 -2.18 8.06
C THR A 24 4.98 -2.95 7.84
N GLU A 25 5.43 -3.07 6.60
CA GLU A 25 6.62 -3.84 6.24
C GLU A 25 7.35 -3.26 5.04
N GLU A 26 8.61 -3.62 4.86
CA GLU A 26 9.35 -3.31 3.65
C GLU A 26 8.82 -4.16 2.48
N SER A 27 8.98 -3.65 1.26
CA SER A 27 8.64 -4.41 0.05
C SER A 27 9.75 -5.40 -0.29
N GLU A 28 9.39 -6.61 -0.70
CA GLU A 28 10.36 -7.58 -1.27
C GLU A 28 10.95 -7.13 -2.64
N TYR A 29 10.34 -6.13 -3.29
CA TYR A 29 10.72 -5.63 -4.61
C TYR A 29 11.58 -4.36 -4.56
N ILE A 30 12.38 -4.20 -3.51
CA ILE A 30 13.31 -3.06 -3.40
C ILE A 30 14.44 -3.22 -4.41
N THR A 31 14.74 -2.14 -5.15
CA THR A 31 15.88 -2.08 -6.09
C THR A 31 17.20 -2.13 -5.32
N THR A 32 18.13 -3.01 -5.73
CA THR A 32 19.47 -3.08 -5.15
C THR A 32 20.42 -2.05 -5.78
N ASP A 33 21.59 -1.87 -5.16
CA ASP A 33 22.64 -0.99 -5.73
C ASP A 33 23.07 -1.46 -7.11
N GLU A 34 23.28 -2.79 -7.31
CA GLU A 34 23.69 -3.39 -8.57
C GLU A 34 22.67 -3.14 -9.68
N GLU A 35 21.40 -3.27 -9.35
CA GLU A 35 20.31 -3.01 -10.28
C GLU A 35 20.19 -1.53 -10.63
N TYR A 36 20.39 -0.65 -9.65
CA TYR A 36 20.42 0.78 -9.91
C TYR A 36 21.60 1.15 -10.82
N ILE A 37 22.81 0.62 -10.55
CA ILE A 37 23.98 0.81 -11.39
C ILE A 37 23.70 0.38 -12.84
N ALA A 38 23.01 -0.73 -13.04
CA ALA A 38 22.65 -1.22 -14.38
C ALA A 38 21.75 -0.23 -15.16
N THR A 39 21.01 0.64 -14.49
CA THR A 39 20.16 1.68 -15.11
C THR A 39 20.91 2.96 -15.49
N LEU A 40 22.12 3.17 -14.95
CA LEU A 40 22.93 4.37 -15.23
C LEU A 40 23.51 4.31 -16.62
N ASP A 41 23.79 5.49 -17.21
CA ASP A 41 24.49 5.60 -18.47
C ASP A 41 25.97 5.17 -18.37
N ALA A 42 26.58 4.91 -19.51
CA ALA A 42 27.96 4.39 -19.56
C ALA A 42 29.00 5.40 -19.06
N GLU A 43 28.74 6.70 -19.18
CA GLU A 43 29.65 7.74 -18.71
C GLU A 43 29.68 7.78 -17.19
N THR A 44 28.50 7.81 -16.57
CA THR A 44 28.34 7.78 -15.10
C THR A 44 28.96 6.51 -14.50
N ARG A 45 28.76 5.35 -15.12
CA ARG A 45 29.33 4.08 -14.63
C ARG A 45 30.85 4.01 -14.69
N LYS A 46 31.46 4.71 -15.61
CA LYS A 46 32.95 4.72 -15.80
C LYS A 46 33.67 5.79 -14.96
N ASP A 47 32.95 6.78 -14.49
CA ASP A 47 33.50 7.86 -13.64
C ASP A 47 33.22 7.53 -12.16
N PRO A 48 34.27 7.19 -11.36
CA PRO A 48 34.10 6.81 -9.97
C PRO A 48 33.40 7.89 -9.11
N ALA A 49 33.65 9.17 -9.37
CA ALA A 49 33.05 10.25 -8.60
C ALA A 49 31.56 10.43 -8.92
N LYS A 50 31.19 10.35 -10.20
CA LYS A 50 29.77 10.38 -10.63
C LYS A 50 29.01 9.17 -10.14
N LEU A 51 29.60 7.98 -10.20
CA LEU A 51 29.01 6.75 -9.72
C LEU A 51 28.74 6.80 -8.22
N GLU A 52 29.75 7.22 -7.43
CA GLU A 52 29.57 7.35 -5.97
C GLU A 52 28.49 8.37 -5.61
N ALA A 53 28.48 9.54 -6.26
CA ALA A 53 27.45 10.55 -6.04
C ALA A 53 26.03 10.01 -6.38
N ALA A 54 25.89 9.26 -7.48
CA ALA A 54 24.64 8.65 -7.88
C ALA A 54 24.16 7.60 -6.86
N LEU A 55 25.09 6.76 -6.35
CA LEU A 55 24.79 5.75 -5.34
C LEU A 55 24.40 6.38 -3.99
N VAL A 56 25.07 7.41 -3.55
CA VAL A 56 24.70 8.14 -2.32
C VAL A 56 23.28 8.67 -2.44
N ALA A 57 22.97 9.37 -3.52
CA ALA A 57 21.62 9.89 -3.75
C ALA A 57 20.55 8.78 -3.87
N PHE A 58 20.90 7.64 -4.46
CA PHE A 58 20.01 6.49 -4.54
C PHE A 58 19.74 5.88 -3.15
N ARG A 59 20.79 5.65 -2.36
CA ARG A 59 20.69 5.09 -1.00
C ARG A 59 19.88 5.99 -0.08
N ASP A 60 20.04 7.31 -0.17
CA ASP A 60 19.23 8.27 0.60
C ASP A 60 17.75 8.20 0.22
N ARG A 61 17.43 8.12 -1.08
CA ARG A 61 16.03 7.90 -1.53
C ARG A 61 15.47 6.59 -1.03
N MET A 62 16.26 5.50 -1.06
CA MET A 62 15.83 4.18 -0.58
C MET A 62 15.64 4.16 0.94
N LYS A 63 16.49 4.85 1.69
CA LYS A 63 16.33 5.02 3.14
C LYS A 63 15.01 5.74 3.45
N HIS A 64 14.71 6.83 2.77
CA HIS A 64 13.46 7.55 2.93
C HIS A 64 12.25 6.71 2.52
N TYR A 65 12.33 6.00 1.40
CA TYR A 65 11.28 5.08 0.95
C TYR A 65 10.98 3.99 1.98
N ARG A 66 12.01 3.34 2.55
CA ARG A 66 11.84 2.32 3.60
C ARG A 66 11.22 2.91 4.86
N GLN A 67 11.68 4.08 5.28
CA GLN A 67 11.14 4.80 6.42
C GLN A 67 9.63 5.07 6.25
N GLU A 68 9.20 5.58 5.10
CA GLU A 68 7.79 5.84 4.79
C GLU A 68 6.96 4.55 4.64
N ARG A 69 7.58 3.43 4.31
CA ARG A 69 6.91 2.12 4.27
C ARG A 69 6.62 1.57 5.65
N VAL A 70 7.57 1.68 6.57
CA VAL A 70 7.48 1.12 7.93
C VAL A 70 6.83 2.09 8.92
N TYR A 71 7.11 3.39 8.76
CA TYR A 71 6.57 4.46 9.60
C TYR A 71 5.88 5.53 8.73
N PRO A 72 4.75 5.20 8.13
CA PRO A 72 4.10 6.07 7.16
C PRO A 72 3.56 7.35 7.80
N THR A 73 3.81 8.48 7.16
CA THR A 73 3.12 9.72 7.48
C THR A 73 1.74 9.70 6.83
N LEU A 74 0.69 9.69 7.66
CA LEU A 74 -0.69 9.70 7.17
C LEU A 74 -1.11 11.14 6.86
N PRO A 75 -1.74 11.39 5.69
CA PRO A 75 -2.20 12.71 5.32
C PRO A 75 -3.50 13.07 6.07
N ASP A 76 -3.67 14.36 6.34
CA ASP A 76 -4.94 14.92 6.81
C ASP A 76 -5.89 15.15 5.60
N TRP A 77 -6.30 14.05 4.98
CA TRP A 77 -7.24 14.07 3.85
C TRP A 77 -8.57 13.44 4.26
N PRO A 78 -9.70 14.04 3.82
CA PRO A 78 -11.00 13.72 4.40
C PRO A 78 -11.54 12.33 4.04
N VAL A 79 -11.08 11.70 2.96
CA VAL A 79 -11.61 10.40 2.52
C VAL A 79 -10.62 9.29 2.77
N VAL A 80 -11.09 8.23 3.41
CA VAL A 80 -10.34 7.00 3.68
C VAL A 80 -11.09 5.83 3.07
N CYS A 81 -10.39 4.98 2.33
CA CYS A 81 -10.90 3.71 1.84
C CYS A 81 -9.99 2.59 2.33
N PHE A 82 -10.56 1.58 2.96
CA PHE A 82 -9.86 0.36 3.33
C PHE A 82 -10.46 -0.83 2.59
N TYR A 83 -9.60 -1.74 2.14
CA TYR A 83 -9.98 -3.07 1.69
C TYR A 83 -8.85 -4.07 1.97
N ASN A 84 -9.20 -5.31 2.19
CA ASN A 84 -8.24 -6.40 2.24
C ASN A 84 -8.10 -7.05 0.85
N MET A 85 -7.01 -7.77 0.64
CA MET A 85 -6.79 -8.53 -0.59
C MET A 85 -5.84 -9.71 -0.37
N SER A 86 -5.93 -10.69 -1.25
CA SER A 86 -4.98 -11.80 -1.35
C SER A 86 -4.48 -11.99 -2.77
N LYS A 87 -3.34 -12.65 -2.92
CA LYS A 87 -2.86 -13.10 -4.23
C LYS A 87 -3.51 -14.44 -4.59
N ARG A 88 -3.89 -14.59 -5.85
CA ARG A 88 -4.48 -15.84 -6.34
C ARG A 88 -3.50 -17.01 -6.25
N ARG A 89 -4.03 -18.14 -5.76
CA ARG A 89 -3.35 -19.44 -5.62
C ARG A 89 -4.10 -20.55 -6.35
N GLY A 90 -4.76 -20.19 -7.45
CA GLY A 90 -5.52 -21.14 -8.27
C GLY A 90 -4.63 -21.96 -9.22
N GLU A 91 -5.20 -22.99 -9.85
CA GLU A 91 -4.49 -23.88 -10.77
C GLU A 91 -3.96 -23.15 -12.01
N GLN A 92 -4.72 -22.20 -12.57
CA GLN A 92 -4.35 -21.48 -13.79
C GLN A 92 -3.58 -20.17 -13.51
N ARG A 93 -3.80 -19.56 -12.37
CA ARG A 93 -3.18 -18.29 -11.94
C ARG A 93 -2.75 -18.44 -10.50
N ASN A 94 -1.44 -18.64 -10.29
CA ASN A 94 -0.84 -18.77 -8.97
C ASN A 94 0.34 -17.82 -8.86
N TRP A 95 0.14 -16.72 -8.12
CA TRP A 95 1.17 -15.71 -7.89
C TRP A 95 2.46 -16.30 -7.31
N TYR A 96 2.34 -17.21 -6.36
CA TYR A 96 3.46 -17.78 -5.64
C TYR A 96 4.24 -18.82 -6.45
N ALA A 97 3.64 -19.35 -7.51
CA ALA A 97 4.31 -20.23 -8.46
C ALA A 97 5.14 -19.47 -9.52
N LEU A 98 4.96 -18.17 -9.64
CA LEU A 98 5.76 -17.34 -10.55
C LEU A 98 7.20 -17.20 -10.04
N PRO A 99 8.21 -17.26 -10.94
CA PRO A 99 9.58 -16.87 -10.63
C PRO A 99 9.64 -15.44 -10.04
N PHE A 100 10.60 -15.20 -9.16
CA PHE A 100 10.75 -13.88 -8.50
C PHE A 100 10.89 -12.73 -9.50
N ASP A 101 11.71 -12.91 -10.55
CA ASP A 101 11.93 -11.87 -11.56
C ASP A 101 10.66 -11.51 -12.34
N GLU A 102 9.79 -12.50 -12.58
CA GLU A 102 8.50 -12.27 -13.23
C GLU A 102 7.56 -11.46 -12.31
N ARG A 103 7.43 -11.87 -11.04
CA ARG A 103 6.66 -11.12 -10.04
C ARG A 103 7.17 -9.68 -9.92
N ARG A 104 8.47 -9.51 -9.89
CA ARG A 104 9.12 -8.21 -9.82
C ARG A 104 8.83 -7.32 -11.04
N LYS A 105 8.90 -7.87 -12.25
CA LYS A 105 8.52 -7.17 -13.49
C LYS A 105 7.07 -6.72 -13.46
N LEU A 106 6.17 -7.59 -13.05
CA LEU A 106 4.75 -7.30 -12.90
C LEU A 106 4.51 -6.20 -11.86
N MET A 107 5.14 -6.30 -10.68
CA MET A 107 5.02 -5.28 -9.62
C MET A 107 5.61 -3.93 -10.01
N LYS A 108 6.64 -3.90 -10.85
CA LYS A 108 7.15 -2.64 -11.42
C LYS A 108 6.12 -1.94 -12.31
N GLY A 109 5.41 -2.70 -13.13
CA GLY A 109 4.27 -2.21 -13.94
C GLY A 109 3.16 -1.67 -13.04
N HIS A 110 2.74 -2.46 -12.06
CA HIS A 110 1.73 -2.09 -11.06
C HIS A 110 2.08 -0.78 -10.33
N ALA A 111 3.32 -0.66 -9.86
CA ALA A 111 3.80 0.55 -9.20
C ALA A 111 3.81 1.78 -10.12
N ASN A 112 3.97 1.62 -11.44
CA ASN A 112 3.90 2.72 -12.40
C ASN A 112 2.48 3.31 -12.48
N VAL A 113 1.45 2.46 -12.46
CA VAL A 113 0.04 2.91 -12.41
C VAL A 113 -0.19 3.69 -11.12
N GLY A 114 0.21 3.15 -9.97
CA GLY A 114 0.07 3.85 -8.68
C GLY A 114 0.76 5.21 -8.63
N ARG A 115 1.93 5.35 -9.25
CA ARG A 115 2.67 6.62 -9.30
C ARG A 115 1.95 7.75 -10.05
N GLN A 116 1.07 7.46 -10.98
CA GLN A 116 0.26 8.47 -11.68
C GLN A 116 -0.72 9.19 -10.76
N TYR A 117 -1.00 8.58 -9.60
CA TYR A 117 -1.84 9.14 -8.55
C TYR A 117 -1.06 9.82 -7.41
N ALA A 118 0.25 10.02 -7.58
CA ALA A 118 1.05 10.75 -6.60
C ALA A 118 0.48 12.15 -6.34
N GLY A 119 0.33 12.52 -5.06
CA GLY A 119 -0.29 13.78 -4.64
C GLY A 119 -1.83 13.81 -4.71
N LYS A 120 -2.48 12.79 -5.31
CA LYS A 120 -3.94 12.63 -5.37
C LYS A 120 -4.43 11.53 -4.42
N VAL A 121 -3.69 10.43 -4.33
CA VAL A 121 -3.95 9.30 -3.44
C VAL A 121 -2.67 8.93 -2.70
N LYS A 122 -2.74 8.87 -1.38
CA LYS A 122 -1.71 8.23 -0.54
C LYS A 122 -2.15 6.80 -0.28
N GLN A 123 -1.27 5.86 -0.56
CA GLN A 123 -1.51 4.43 -0.34
C GLN A 123 -0.68 3.95 0.86
N LEU A 124 -1.33 3.25 1.77
CA LEU A 124 -0.71 2.48 2.85
C LEU A 124 -1.00 1.00 2.59
N ILE A 125 0.03 0.22 2.38
CA ILE A 125 -0.05 -1.23 2.18
C ILE A 125 0.57 -1.92 3.38
N THR A 126 -0.18 -2.82 3.99
CA THR A 126 0.24 -3.59 5.17
C THR A 126 0.16 -5.08 4.89
N GLY A 127 1.10 -5.86 5.42
CA GLY A 127 1.14 -7.32 5.29
C GLY A 127 0.39 -7.99 6.43
N SER A 128 -0.34 -9.06 6.12
CA SER A 128 -1.13 -9.83 7.09
C SER A 128 -1.00 -11.35 6.91
N THR A 129 -0.11 -11.80 6.05
CA THR A 129 0.09 -13.24 5.82
C THR A 129 0.42 -13.97 7.12
N GLY A 130 -0.46 -14.89 7.53
CA GLY A 130 -0.33 -15.62 8.80
C GLY A 130 -0.85 -14.87 10.04
N LEU A 131 -1.42 -13.68 9.88
CA LEU A 131 -2.02 -12.88 10.95
C LEU A 131 -3.54 -12.77 10.80
N ASP A 132 -4.05 -12.82 9.58
CA ASP A 132 -5.47 -12.70 9.26
C ASP A 132 -5.81 -13.54 8.02
N ASP A 133 -7.09 -13.60 7.63
CA ASP A 133 -7.56 -14.42 6.50
C ASP A 133 -7.08 -13.91 5.15
N ALA A 134 -6.96 -12.59 4.98
CA ALA A 134 -6.40 -11.98 3.78
C ALA A 134 -4.92 -11.63 3.97
N GLU A 135 -4.16 -11.54 2.88
CA GLU A 135 -2.70 -11.40 2.92
C GLU A 135 -2.23 -9.95 3.04
N TRP A 136 -3.03 -8.98 2.56
CA TRP A 136 -2.70 -7.56 2.61
C TRP A 136 -3.92 -6.70 2.94
N GLY A 137 -3.67 -5.65 3.73
CA GLY A 137 -4.56 -4.52 3.91
C GLY A 137 -4.10 -3.35 3.04
N VAL A 138 -5.04 -2.75 2.33
CA VAL A 138 -4.79 -1.55 1.52
C VAL A 138 -5.65 -0.41 2.05
N THR A 139 -4.99 0.66 2.52
CA THR A 139 -5.69 1.89 2.91
C THR A 139 -5.32 2.99 1.92
N LEU A 140 -6.33 3.60 1.34
CA LEU A 140 -6.20 4.72 0.42
C LEU A 140 -6.74 5.98 1.10
N PHE A 141 -5.94 7.05 1.08
CA PHE A 141 -6.36 8.37 1.51
C PHE A 141 -6.46 9.27 0.28
N ALA A 142 -7.52 10.08 0.20
CA ALA A 142 -7.72 11.03 -0.88
C ALA A 142 -8.52 12.26 -0.42
N ARG A 143 -8.52 13.32 -1.24
CA ARG A 143 -9.32 14.53 -0.97
C ARG A 143 -10.79 14.35 -1.33
N ASP A 144 -11.09 13.40 -2.23
CA ASP A 144 -12.44 13.08 -2.67
C ASP A 144 -12.55 11.60 -3.12
N THR A 145 -13.77 11.10 -3.20
CA THR A 145 -14.07 9.72 -3.57
C THR A 145 -13.78 9.42 -5.03
N PHE A 146 -13.77 10.43 -5.91
CA PHE A 146 -13.47 10.25 -7.32
C PHE A 146 -12.04 9.75 -7.54
N GLN A 147 -11.07 10.26 -6.77
CA GLN A 147 -9.67 9.80 -6.84
C GLN A 147 -9.54 8.34 -6.39
N ILE A 148 -10.27 7.93 -5.33
CA ILE A 148 -10.31 6.52 -4.89
C ILE A 148 -10.86 5.63 -6.00
N LYS A 149 -12.03 6.00 -6.56
CA LYS A 149 -12.66 5.26 -7.65
C LYS A 149 -11.74 5.17 -8.86
N SER A 150 -11.09 6.26 -9.23
CA SER A 150 -10.24 6.34 -10.43
C SER A 150 -9.03 5.41 -10.32
N ILE A 151 -8.27 5.48 -9.22
CA ILE A 151 -7.10 4.61 -9.03
C ILE A 151 -7.51 3.12 -8.98
N VAL A 152 -8.56 2.78 -8.25
CA VAL A 152 -9.02 1.39 -8.15
C VAL A 152 -9.48 0.88 -9.51
N TYR A 153 -10.21 1.70 -10.29
CA TYR A 153 -10.65 1.33 -11.64
C TYR A 153 -9.47 1.11 -12.58
N GLU A 154 -8.50 2.03 -12.61
CA GLU A 154 -7.33 1.91 -13.48
C GLU A 154 -6.46 0.70 -13.11
N MET A 155 -6.29 0.44 -11.82
CA MET A 155 -5.59 -0.75 -11.34
C MET A 155 -6.24 -2.07 -11.79
N ARG A 156 -7.53 -2.11 -12.13
CA ARG A 156 -8.19 -3.33 -12.63
C ARG A 156 -7.65 -3.81 -13.97
N PHE A 157 -7.05 -2.93 -14.76
CA PHE A 157 -6.45 -3.27 -16.05
C PHE A 157 -4.97 -3.66 -15.96
N ASP A 158 -4.35 -3.43 -14.81
CA ASP A 158 -3.00 -3.88 -14.54
C ASP A 158 -2.96 -5.40 -14.34
N PRO A 159 -2.00 -6.11 -14.97
CA PRO A 159 -1.93 -7.58 -14.91
C PRO A 159 -1.87 -8.15 -13.47
N VAL A 160 -1.19 -7.46 -12.55
CA VAL A 160 -1.10 -7.92 -11.14
C VAL A 160 -2.49 -7.98 -10.51
N SER A 161 -3.30 -6.94 -10.72
CA SER A 161 -4.66 -6.88 -10.19
C SER A 161 -5.63 -7.73 -10.97
N ALA A 162 -5.57 -7.69 -12.30
CA ALA A 162 -6.51 -8.40 -13.17
C ALA A 162 -6.38 -9.93 -13.05
N GLU A 163 -5.14 -10.43 -13.01
CA GLU A 163 -4.87 -11.87 -13.09
C GLU A 163 -4.57 -12.51 -11.73
N TYR A 164 -3.97 -11.75 -10.80
CA TYR A 164 -3.39 -12.31 -9.58
C TYR A 164 -3.92 -11.71 -8.27
N ALA A 165 -4.96 -10.90 -8.29
CA ALA A 165 -5.52 -10.35 -7.07
C ALA A 165 -6.98 -10.75 -6.86
N ASP A 166 -7.29 -11.14 -5.64
CA ASP A 166 -8.64 -11.30 -5.12
C ASP A 166 -8.86 -10.19 -4.07
N PHE A 167 -9.92 -9.42 -4.27
CA PHE A 167 -10.24 -8.26 -3.44
C PHE A 167 -11.40 -8.60 -2.51
N GLY A 168 -11.26 -8.22 -1.24
CA GLY A 168 -12.34 -8.29 -0.28
C GLY A 168 -13.28 -7.08 -0.35
N GLU A 169 -14.01 -6.88 0.73
CA GLU A 169 -14.96 -5.76 0.86
C GLU A 169 -14.23 -4.41 0.93
N PHE A 170 -14.87 -3.38 0.38
CA PHE A 170 -14.40 -2.00 0.40
C PHE A 170 -15.16 -1.21 1.45
N PHE A 171 -14.42 -0.63 2.40
CA PHE A 171 -14.95 0.25 3.43
C PHE A 171 -14.53 1.68 3.10
N ILE A 172 -15.50 2.56 2.87
CA ILE A 172 -15.25 4.00 2.64
C ILE A 172 -15.77 4.78 3.83
N GLY A 173 -14.90 5.66 4.34
CA GLY A 173 -15.20 6.55 5.45
C GLY A 173 -14.68 7.96 5.22
N ILE A 174 -15.08 8.84 6.11
CA ILE A 174 -14.54 10.19 6.22
C ILE A 174 -13.77 10.32 7.52
N GLN A 175 -12.63 10.99 7.45
CA GLN A 175 -11.85 11.34 8.62
C GLN A 175 -12.52 12.52 9.32
N LEU A 176 -12.82 12.36 10.58
CA LEU A 176 -13.48 13.38 11.40
C LEU A 176 -12.71 13.58 12.70
N PRO A 177 -12.69 14.81 13.25
CA PRO A 177 -12.36 15.03 14.65
C PRO A 177 -13.30 14.23 15.56
N LEU A 178 -12.80 13.79 16.72
CA LEU A 178 -13.52 12.88 17.62
C LEU A 178 -14.85 13.50 18.12
N ASP A 179 -14.85 14.77 18.45
CA ASP A 179 -16.04 15.52 18.86
C ASP A 179 -17.11 15.59 17.77
N GLU A 180 -16.71 15.78 16.52
CA GLU A 180 -17.60 15.75 15.37
C GLU A 180 -18.15 14.35 15.10
N LEU A 181 -17.33 13.31 15.29
CA LEU A 181 -17.77 11.92 15.19
C LEU A 181 -18.89 11.63 16.21
N PHE A 182 -18.66 11.94 17.50
CA PHE A 182 -19.66 11.73 18.55
C PHE A 182 -20.93 12.55 18.29
N ARG A 183 -20.80 13.81 17.86
CA ARG A 183 -21.94 14.63 17.51
C ARG A 183 -22.80 13.99 16.39
N ARG A 184 -22.17 13.42 15.35
CA ARG A 184 -22.90 12.75 14.26
C ARG A 184 -23.54 11.44 14.69
N LEU A 185 -22.90 10.71 15.60
CA LEU A 185 -23.43 9.46 16.14
C LEU A 185 -24.47 9.70 17.25
N GLN A 186 -24.68 10.96 17.66
CA GLN A 186 -25.58 11.33 18.77
C GLN A 186 -25.20 10.66 20.11
N LEU A 187 -23.91 10.52 20.34
CA LEU A 187 -23.29 9.98 21.55
C LEU A 187 -22.81 11.09 22.48
#